data_deba9d82ae8b57420a67c5217f6a35b9
#
_entry.id   deba9d82ae8b57420a67c5217f6a35b9
#
_cell.length_a   1.000
_cell.length_b   1.000
_cell.length_c   1.000
_cell.angle_alpha   90.00
_cell.angle_beta   90.00
_cell.angle_gamma   90.00
#
_symmetry.space_group_name_H-M   'P 1'
#
loop_
_entity.id
_entity.type
_entity.pdbx_description
1 polymer ?
#
loop_
_entity_poly.entity_id
_entity_poly.type
_entity_poly.pdbx_seq_one_letter_code
_entity_poly.pdbx_strand_id
1 'polypeptide(L)'
;MTDKEKQIKDVYDMFVSKGMVVGYRTKNREEYALVHTQKQSVFGNIQSKGILTALKRLFYEYDSDFIGLDNDFLICMLQMTCYDNQLEHDFVHRIFFDGTKYVYDLDQSANSVVTIDREEISIGTISEVYFKRGVDYKPQVEPDFDSEGRKLCGYIKKHFNIPTKEERLLFALYLVSCFIPDINCPVLILY
;
A
#
# COMPACT_ATOMS: atom_id res chain seq x y z
N MET A 1 -26.23 24.16 -3.52
CA MET A 1 -26.27 22.70 -3.63
C MET A 1 -27.65 22.32 -4.14
N THR A 2 -27.72 21.62 -5.24
CA THR A 2 -28.98 21.12 -5.83
C THR A 2 -29.52 19.96 -5.00
N ASP A 3 -30.82 19.62 -5.15
CA ASP A 3 -31.41 18.47 -4.45
C ASP A 3 -30.68 17.16 -4.77
N LYS A 4 -30.21 17.01 -6.02
CA LYS A 4 -29.40 15.87 -6.45
C LYS A 4 -28.04 15.82 -5.74
N GLU A 5 -27.33 16.92 -5.64
CA GLU A 5 -26.05 16.98 -4.90
C GLU A 5 -26.24 16.66 -3.42
N LYS A 6 -27.34 17.09 -2.83
CA LYS A 6 -27.68 16.74 -1.44
C LYS A 6 -27.87 15.23 -1.28
N GLN A 7 -28.63 14.63 -2.17
CA GLN A 7 -28.87 13.17 -2.16
C GLN A 7 -27.56 12.38 -2.32
N ILE A 8 -26.67 12.81 -3.25
CA ILE A 8 -25.35 12.19 -3.44
C ILE A 8 -24.52 12.30 -2.16
N LYS A 9 -24.53 13.47 -1.51
CA LYS A 9 -23.82 13.68 -0.26
C LYS A 9 -24.35 12.77 0.85
N ASP A 10 -25.65 12.67 1.02
CA ASP A 10 -26.26 11.83 2.07
C ASP A 10 -25.88 10.35 1.89
N VAL A 11 -25.85 9.86 0.65
CA VAL A 11 -25.40 8.50 0.32
C VAL A 11 -23.89 8.33 0.55
N TYR A 12 -23.08 9.32 0.21
CA TYR A 12 -21.65 9.30 0.48
C TYR A 12 -21.35 9.26 2.00
N ASP A 13 -22.01 10.10 2.79
CA ASP A 13 -21.86 10.12 4.24
C ASP A 13 -22.24 8.77 4.88
N MET A 14 -23.25 8.10 4.31
CA MET A 14 -23.57 6.72 4.69
C MET A 14 -22.45 5.74 4.34
N PHE A 15 -21.80 5.85 3.18
CA PHE A 15 -20.65 5.00 2.83
C PHE A 15 -19.48 5.20 3.80
N VAL A 16 -19.18 6.44 4.13
CA VAL A 16 -18.14 6.77 5.13
C VAL A 16 -18.49 6.19 6.50
N SER A 17 -19.74 6.39 6.97
CA SER A 17 -20.18 5.87 8.28
C SER A 17 -20.14 4.34 8.38
N LYS A 18 -20.29 3.63 7.26
CA LYS A 18 -20.18 2.18 7.17
C LYS A 18 -18.75 1.68 6.92
N GLY A 19 -17.76 2.57 6.85
CA GLY A 19 -16.38 2.23 6.55
C GLY A 19 -16.16 1.73 5.09
N MET A 20 -17.11 1.96 4.20
CA MET A 20 -16.97 1.59 2.78
C MET A 20 -16.08 2.57 2.02
N VAL A 21 -15.95 3.79 2.52
CA VAL A 21 -15.04 4.81 2.04
C VAL A 21 -14.27 5.36 3.24
N VAL A 22 -12.93 5.26 3.18
CA VAL A 22 -12.04 5.79 4.21
C VAL A 22 -11.02 6.68 3.54
N GLY A 23 -10.96 7.94 3.96
CA GLY A 23 -9.95 8.89 3.48
C GLY A 23 -8.76 8.95 4.42
N TYR A 24 -7.59 9.25 3.87
CA TYR A 24 -6.35 9.41 4.62
C TYR A 24 -5.59 10.64 4.12
N ARG A 25 -5.06 11.42 5.03
CA ARG A 25 -4.14 12.52 4.71
C ARG A 25 -2.81 12.27 5.37
N THR A 26 -1.76 12.22 4.57
CA THR A 26 -0.41 11.96 5.06
C THR A 26 0.21 13.22 5.69
N LYS A 27 1.32 13.05 6.39
CA LYS A 27 2.12 14.14 6.95
C LYS A 27 2.55 15.15 5.88
N ASN A 28 2.86 14.70 4.67
CA ASN A 28 3.20 15.55 3.52
C ASN A 28 1.97 16.12 2.79
N ARG A 29 0.77 15.99 3.38
CA ARG A 29 -0.50 16.47 2.83
C ARG A 29 -0.94 15.77 1.54
N GLU A 30 -0.40 14.61 1.24
CA GLU A 30 -0.94 13.76 0.18
C GLU A 30 -2.25 13.11 0.64
N GLU A 31 -3.21 12.99 -0.26
CA GLU A 31 -4.56 12.50 0.03
C GLU A 31 -4.81 11.18 -0.69
N TYR A 32 -5.23 10.19 0.07
CA TYR A 32 -5.51 8.83 -0.39
C TYR A 32 -6.86 8.38 0.10
N ALA A 33 -7.46 7.44 -0.60
CA ALA A 33 -8.70 6.81 -0.17
C ALA A 33 -8.63 5.30 -0.34
N LEU A 34 -9.35 4.62 0.54
CA LEU A 34 -9.71 3.21 0.43
C LEU A 34 -11.19 3.13 0.15
N VAL A 35 -11.56 2.50 -0.95
CA VAL A 35 -12.96 2.31 -1.36
C VAL A 35 -13.26 0.82 -1.46
N HIS A 36 -14.22 0.36 -0.65
CA HIS A 36 -14.70 -1.01 -0.64
C HIS A 36 -15.94 -1.12 -1.51
N THR A 37 -15.85 -1.85 -2.61
CA THR A 37 -16.99 -2.25 -3.44
C THR A 37 -17.38 -3.70 -3.14
N GLN A 38 -18.51 -4.16 -3.65
CA GLN A 38 -18.92 -5.57 -3.48
C GLN A 38 -17.91 -6.58 -4.02
N LYS A 39 -17.08 -6.19 -5.00
CA LYS A 39 -16.15 -7.09 -5.68
C LYS A 39 -14.70 -6.96 -5.19
N GLN A 40 -14.29 -5.78 -4.75
CA GLN A 40 -12.91 -5.50 -4.42
C GLN A 40 -12.77 -4.25 -3.56
N SER A 41 -11.63 -4.15 -2.89
CA SER A 41 -11.17 -2.94 -2.24
C SER A 41 -10.10 -2.27 -3.10
N VAL A 42 -10.21 -0.97 -3.30
CA VAL A 42 -9.27 -0.17 -4.09
C VAL A 42 -8.67 0.91 -3.19
N PHE A 43 -7.36 0.93 -3.09
CA PHE A 43 -6.61 1.96 -2.37
C PHE A 43 -5.77 2.77 -3.35
N GLY A 44 -5.72 4.10 -3.18
CA GLY A 44 -4.90 4.96 -4.02
C GLY A 44 -5.12 6.45 -3.77
N ASN A 45 -4.35 7.28 -4.49
CA ASN A 45 -4.54 8.73 -4.47
C ASN A 45 -5.96 9.08 -4.91
N ILE A 46 -6.60 10.06 -4.24
CA ILE A 46 -8.00 10.45 -4.48
C ILE A 46 -8.27 10.93 -5.91
N GLN A 47 -7.27 11.47 -6.60
CA GLN A 47 -7.37 11.93 -8.00
C GLN A 47 -7.14 10.80 -9.00
N SER A 48 -6.74 9.61 -8.55
CA SER A 48 -6.47 8.50 -9.45
C SER A 48 -7.75 7.98 -10.12
N LYS A 49 -7.63 7.62 -11.39
CA LYS A 49 -8.74 7.01 -12.16
C LYS A 49 -9.30 5.77 -11.46
N GLY A 50 -8.45 5.00 -10.77
CA GLY A 50 -8.84 3.79 -10.07
C GLY A 50 -9.82 4.08 -8.93
N ILE A 51 -9.48 5.04 -8.06
CA ILE A 51 -10.33 5.47 -6.94
C ILE A 51 -11.65 6.05 -7.42
N LEU A 52 -11.61 6.97 -8.38
CA LEU A 52 -12.82 7.59 -8.91
C LEU A 52 -13.75 6.56 -9.57
N THR A 53 -13.18 5.59 -10.29
CA THR A 53 -13.97 4.49 -10.88
C THR A 53 -14.57 3.58 -9.80
N ALA A 54 -13.81 3.24 -8.75
CA ALA A 54 -14.31 2.44 -7.64
C ALA A 54 -15.44 3.16 -6.89
N LEU A 55 -15.28 4.45 -6.64
CA LEU A 55 -16.31 5.25 -5.97
C LEU A 55 -17.59 5.37 -6.82
N LYS A 56 -17.47 5.69 -8.11
CA LYS A 56 -18.63 5.70 -9.04
C LYS A 56 -19.33 4.36 -9.09
N ARG A 57 -18.57 3.27 -9.08
CA ARG A 57 -19.11 1.93 -9.03
C ARG A 57 -19.86 1.66 -7.74
N LEU A 58 -19.34 2.10 -6.59
CA LEU A 58 -20.00 1.97 -5.30
C LEU A 58 -21.37 2.67 -5.30
N PHE A 59 -21.44 3.89 -5.85
CA PHE A 59 -22.70 4.62 -6.02
C PHE A 59 -23.67 3.86 -6.94
N TYR A 60 -23.19 3.36 -8.08
CA TYR A 60 -24.00 2.59 -9.01
C TYR A 60 -24.51 1.26 -8.43
N GLU A 61 -23.70 0.58 -7.60
CA GLU A 61 -24.09 -0.62 -6.87
C GLU A 61 -25.16 -0.34 -5.82
N TYR A 62 -25.17 0.88 -5.27
CA TYR A 62 -26.21 1.33 -4.33
C TYR A 62 -27.52 1.66 -5.06
N ASP A 63 -27.44 2.46 -6.12
CA ASP A 63 -28.58 2.84 -6.95
C ASP A 63 -28.09 3.19 -8.37
N SER A 64 -28.68 2.52 -9.38
CA SER A 64 -28.34 2.72 -10.78
C SER A 64 -28.58 4.13 -11.32
N ASP A 65 -29.39 4.95 -10.63
CA ASP A 65 -29.66 6.33 -11.01
C ASP A 65 -28.46 7.27 -10.78
N PHE A 66 -27.46 6.82 -10.01
CA PHE A 66 -26.19 7.54 -9.81
C PHE A 66 -25.20 7.34 -10.96
N ILE A 67 -25.65 7.52 -12.19
CA ILE A 67 -24.81 7.50 -13.40
C ILE A 67 -24.28 8.90 -13.69
N GLY A 68 -23.04 8.99 -14.18
CA GLY A 68 -22.45 10.23 -14.68
C GLY A 68 -22.07 11.23 -13.58
N LEU A 69 -21.69 10.74 -12.39
CA LEU A 69 -21.22 11.59 -11.31
C LEU A 69 -19.97 12.35 -11.72
N ASP A 70 -19.97 13.65 -11.40
CA ASP A 70 -18.86 14.55 -11.67
C ASP A 70 -17.63 14.20 -10.85
N ASN A 71 -16.45 14.21 -11.47
CA ASN A 71 -15.20 13.84 -10.80
C ASN A 71 -14.78 14.87 -9.76
N ASP A 72 -14.93 16.16 -10.05
CA ASP A 72 -14.47 17.22 -9.16
C ASP A 72 -15.32 17.26 -7.90
N PHE A 73 -16.60 16.98 -8.03
CA PHE A 73 -17.50 16.82 -6.89
C PHE A 73 -17.12 15.63 -6.01
N LEU A 74 -16.81 14.47 -6.61
CA LEU A 74 -16.35 13.28 -5.88
C LEU A 74 -15.00 13.52 -5.20
N ILE A 75 -14.07 14.20 -5.87
CA ILE A 75 -12.76 14.55 -5.28
C ILE A 75 -12.96 15.47 -4.08
N CYS A 76 -13.83 16.47 -4.18
CA CYS A 76 -14.11 17.39 -3.07
C CYS A 76 -14.65 16.64 -1.84
N MET A 77 -15.55 15.69 -2.01
CA MET A 77 -16.06 14.85 -0.92
C MET A 77 -14.96 14.00 -0.30
N LEU A 78 -14.11 13.36 -1.13
CA LEU A 78 -12.97 12.59 -0.66
C LEU A 78 -11.98 13.46 0.13
N GLN A 79 -11.70 14.67 -0.33
CA GLN A 79 -10.81 15.62 0.37
C GLN A 79 -11.33 15.95 1.77
N MET A 80 -12.62 16.18 1.92
CA MET A 80 -13.22 16.42 3.22
C MET A 80 -13.02 15.22 4.16
N THR A 81 -13.24 14.00 3.67
CA THR A 81 -13.02 12.77 4.43
C THR A 81 -11.55 12.56 4.81
N CYS A 82 -10.61 12.91 3.89
CA CYS A 82 -9.17 12.83 4.17
C CYS A 82 -8.73 13.86 5.22
N TYR A 83 -9.40 15.01 5.29
CA TYR A 83 -9.06 16.06 6.25
C TYR A 83 -9.29 15.63 7.70
N ASP A 84 -10.30 14.80 7.94
CA ASP A 84 -10.67 14.34 9.27
C ASP A 84 -9.78 13.17 9.76
N ASN A 85 -9.00 12.55 8.87
CA ASN A 85 -8.16 11.40 9.18
C ASN A 85 -6.70 11.66 8.78
N GLN A 86 -5.97 12.36 9.63
CA GLN A 86 -4.56 12.68 9.42
C GLN A 86 -3.66 11.57 9.98
N LEU A 87 -2.74 11.12 9.14
CA LEU A 87 -1.71 10.15 9.53
C LEU A 87 -0.45 10.87 10.01
N GLU A 88 0.22 10.31 11.03
CA GLU A 88 1.49 10.81 11.53
C GLU A 88 2.69 10.47 10.61
N HIS A 89 2.48 9.62 9.62
CA HIS A 89 3.49 9.15 8.68
C HIS A 89 3.04 9.28 7.22
N ASP A 90 3.97 9.21 6.30
CA ASP A 90 3.69 9.10 4.88
C ASP A 90 3.54 7.64 4.48
N PHE A 91 2.81 7.40 3.37
CA PHE A 91 2.76 6.07 2.80
C PHE A 91 4.08 5.73 2.11
N VAL A 92 4.54 4.51 2.35
CA VAL A 92 5.73 3.93 1.74
C VAL A 92 5.37 2.83 0.72
N HIS A 93 6.35 2.36 -0.04
CA HIS A 93 6.04 1.36 -1.07
C HIS A 93 5.95 -0.06 -0.52
N ARG A 94 7.01 -0.59 0.08
CA ARG A 94 7.04 -1.99 0.51
C ARG A 94 7.46 -2.18 1.95
N ILE A 95 8.24 -1.25 2.47
CA ILE A 95 8.88 -1.39 3.76
C ILE A 95 8.65 -0.13 4.55
N PHE A 96 8.17 -0.29 5.76
CA PHE A 96 7.99 0.76 6.74
C PHE A 96 8.84 0.46 7.98
N PHE A 97 9.44 1.47 8.57
CA PHE A 97 10.16 1.38 9.84
C PHE A 97 9.55 2.39 10.82
N ASP A 98 9.05 1.91 11.95
CA ASP A 98 8.41 2.75 12.97
C ASP A 98 9.37 3.25 14.07
N GLY A 99 10.67 3.01 13.91
CA GLY A 99 11.71 3.30 14.90
C GLY A 99 12.09 2.09 15.76
N THR A 100 11.30 1.02 15.76
CA THR A 100 11.52 -0.20 16.55
C THR A 100 11.54 -1.46 15.70
N LYS A 101 10.65 -1.56 14.74
CA LYS A 101 10.45 -2.72 13.88
C LYS A 101 10.30 -2.33 12.41
N TYR A 102 10.69 -3.24 11.55
CA TYR A 102 10.40 -3.18 10.12
C TYR A 102 9.10 -3.90 9.82
N VAL A 103 8.28 -3.32 8.96
CA VAL A 103 7.04 -3.93 8.46
C VAL A 103 7.15 -4.03 6.95
N TYR A 104 7.12 -5.25 6.42
CA TYR A 104 7.23 -5.54 4.99
C TYR A 104 5.88 -5.99 4.43
N ASP A 105 5.38 -5.29 3.41
CA ASP A 105 4.11 -5.60 2.77
C ASP A 105 4.23 -6.81 1.83
N LEU A 106 3.45 -7.86 2.10
CA LEU A 106 3.34 -9.02 1.22
C LEU A 106 2.39 -8.79 0.04
N ASP A 107 1.64 -7.67 0.06
CA ASP A 107 0.65 -7.33 -0.97
C ASP A 107 -0.37 -8.45 -1.21
N GLN A 108 -0.68 -9.19 -0.16
CA GLN A 108 -1.69 -10.23 -0.18
C GLN A 108 -3.05 -9.69 0.30
N SER A 109 -4.10 -10.48 0.13
CA SER A 109 -5.41 -10.18 0.72
C SER A 109 -5.28 -10.05 2.25
N ALA A 110 -6.08 -9.16 2.84
CA ALA A 110 -6.13 -8.91 4.28
C ALA A 110 -4.92 -8.20 4.91
N ASN A 111 -4.18 -7.37 4.15
CA ASN A 111 -3.04 -6.59 4.67
C ASN A 111 -2.00 -7.46 5.40
N SER A 112 -1.67 -8.59 4.78
CA SER A 112 -0.64 -9.50 5.29
C SER A 112 0.74 -8.86 5.20
N VAL A 113 1.46 -8.88 6.30
CA VAL A 113 2.79 -8.28 6.43
C VAL A 113 3.75 -9.21 7.15
N VAL A 114 5.04 -9.03 6.89
CA VAL A 114 6.11 -9.56 7.73
C VAL A 114 6.57 -8.46 8.67
N THR A 115 6.55 -8.74 9.95
CA THR A 115 7.11 -7.84 10.97
C THR A 115 8.46 -8.40 11.41
N ILE A 116 9.48 -7.54 11.43
CA ILE A 116 10.84 -7.87 11.83
C ILE A 116 11.25 -6.90 12.94
N ASP A 117 11.43 -7.41 14.13
CA ASP A 117 11.99 -6.65 15.24
C ASP A 117 13.31 -7.29 15.73
N ARG A 118 13.79 -6.87 16.91
CA ARG A 118 15.05 -7.39 17.48
C ARG A 118 14.97 -8.82 17.98
N GLU A 119 13.79 -9.27 18.30
CA GLU A 119 13.55 -10.53 19.01
C GLU A 119 12.89 -11.56 18.09
N GLU A 120 12.03 -11.12 17.16
CA GLU A 120 11.19 -12.02 16.39
C GLU A 120 10.98 -11.55 14.94
N ILE A 121 10.76 -12.52 14.07
CA ILE A 121 10.22 -12.30 12.72
C ILE A 121 8.89 -13.04 12.66
N SER A 122 7.81 -12.31 12.37
CA SER A 122 6.46 -12.89 12.35
C SER A 122 5.68 -12.47 11.09
N ILE A 123 4.69 -13.29 10.74
CA ILE A 123 3.69 -12.95 9.71
C ILE A 123 2.40 -12.63 10.43
N GLY A 124 1.78 -11.53 10.07
CA GLY A 124 0.53 -11.09 10.66
C GLY A 124 -0.26 -10.18 9.73
N THR A 125 -1.29 -9.59 10.27
CA THR A 125 -2.08 -8.56 9.62
C THR A 125 -1.97 -7.26 10.37
N ILE A 126 -2.00 -6.13 9.67
CA ILE A 126 -2.03 -4.81 10.28
C ILE A 126 -3.35 -4.12 9.96
N SER A 127 -3.89 -3.40 10.94
CA SER A 127 -5.06 -2.55 10.78
C SER A 127 -4.72 -1.18 10.19
N GLU A 128 -3.49 -0.73 10.40
CA GLU A 128 -2.99 0.54 9.90
C GLU A 128 -2.57 0.42 8.43
N VAL A 129 -2.72 1.52 7.70
CA VAL A 129 -2.37 1.57 6.27
C VAL A 129 -1.06 2.32 6.12
N TYR A 130 -0.02 1.60 5.73
CA TYR A 130 1.32 2.17 5.54
C TYR A 130 1.78 2.18 4.09
N PHE A 131 1.13 1.41 3.20
CA PHE A 131 1.71 1.05 1.90
C PHE A 131 0.95 1.60 0.71
N LYS A 132 1.71 2.20 -0.24
CA LYS A 132 1.24 2.50 -1.59
C LYS A 132 1.39 1.25 -2.45
N ARG A 133 0.29 0.63 -2.84
CA ARG A 133 0.31 -0.50 -3.76
C ARG A 133 0.05 -0.01 -5.18
N GLY A 134 1.05 -0.13 -6.05
CA GLY A 134 0.92 0.23 -7.46
C GLY A 134 0.23 -0.89 -8.26
N VAL A 135 -0.28 -0.53 -9.45
CA VAL A 135 -0.91 -1.50 -10.37
C VAL A 135 0.01 -2.63 -10.82
N ASP A 136 1.32 -2.40 -10.79
CA ASP A 136 2.33 -3.39 -11.17
C ASP A 136 2.83 -4.24 -9.98
N TYR A 137 2.35 -3.95 -8.78
CA TYR A 137 2.70 -4.73 -7.60
C TYR A 137 2.08 -6.11 -7.68
N LYS A 138 2.89 -7.11 -7.32
CA LYS A 138 2.46 -8.50 -7.25
C LYS A 138 2.56 -8.99 -5.82
N PRO A 139 1.61 -9.83 -5.38
CA PRO A 139 1.70 -10.50 -4.11
C PRO A 139 3.04 -11.21 -3.95
N GLN A 140 3.63 -11.08 -2.78
CA GLN A 140 4.87 -11.76 -2.43
C GLN A 140 4.55 -13.11 -1.81
N VAL A 141 5.47 -14.03 -1.96
CA VAL A 141 5.39 -15.33 -1.29
C VAL A 141 5.72 -15.14 0.19
N GLU A 142 5.00 -15.83 1.06
CA GLU A 142 5.34 -15.86 2.48
C GLU A 142 6.75 -16.38 2.71
N PRO A 143 7.53 -15.76 3.61
CA PRO A 143 8.87 -16.21 3.91
C PRO A 143 8.85 -17.59 4.60
N ASP A 144 9.80 -18.42 4.23
CA ASP A 144 10.08 -19.70 4.87
C ASP A 144 11.05 -19.48 6.05
N PHE A 145 10.53 -19.46 7.26
CA PHE A 145 11.33 -19.25 8.48
C PHE A 145 12.18 -20.45 8.89
N ASP A 146 11.90 -21.64 8.39
CA ASP A 146 12.68 -22.86 8.66
C ASP A 146 14.02 -22.86 7.90
N SER A 147 14.22 -21.88 7.04
CA SER A 147 15.46 -21.77 6.29
C SER A 147 16.54 -21.08 7.12
N GLU A 148 17.66 -21.75 7.35
CA GLU A 148 18.82 -21.26 8.13
C GLU A 148 19.57 -20.05 7.49
N GLY A 149 18.93 -19.19 6.67
CA GLY A 149 19.56 -18.03 6.03
C GLY A 149 20.70 -18.33 5.04
N ARG A 150 21.23 -19.54 5.02
CA ARG A 150 22.32 -19.98 4.12
C ARG A 150 21.91 -20.08 2.66
N LYS A 151 20.61 -20.11 2.38
CA LYS A 151 20.05 -20.24 1.04
C LYS A 151 20.39 -19.06 0.14
N LEU A 152 20.47 -17.83 0.66
CA LEU A 152 20.78 -16.64 -0.13
C LEU A 152 22.14 -16.75 -0.83
N CYS A 153 23.20 -17.06 -0.09
CA CYS A 153 24.54 -17.21 -0.67
C CYS A 153 24.60 -18.36 -1.68
N GLY A 154 23.91 -19.46 -1.43
CA GLY A 154 23.77 -20.58 -2.35
C GLY A 154 23.02 -20.20 -3.63
N TYR A 155 21.94 -19.43 -3.48
CA TYR A 155 21.16 -18.92 -4.60
C TYR A 155 21.99 -17.95 -5.47
N ILE A 156 22.69 -17.01 -4.85
CA ILE A 156 23.60 -16.09 -5.57
C ILE A 156 24.63 -16.87 -6.35
N LYS A 157 25.29 -17.84 -5.73
CA LYS A 157 26.31 -18.67 -6.40
C LYS A 157 25.75 -19.47 -7.59
N LYS A 158 24.50 -19.92 -7.51
CA LYS A 158 23.85 -20.74 -8.53
C LYS A 158 23.35 -19.92 -9.73
N HIS A 159 22.81 -18.74 -9.47
CA HIS A 159 22.05 -17.99 -10.46
C HIS A 159 22.75 -16.73 -10.99
N PHE A 160 23.81 -16.27 -10.32
CA PHE A 160 24.56 -15.09 -10.72
C PHE A 160 26.01 -15.46 -11.04
N ASN A 161 26.51 -14.96 -12.18
CA ASN A 161 27.90 -15.16 -12.59
C ASN A 161 28.82 -14.18 -11.84
N ILE A 162 28.93 -14.36 -10.53
CA ILE A 162 29.79 -13.52 -9.67
C ILE A 162 30.95 -14.40 -9.20
N PRO A 163 32.17 -14.17 -9.73
CA PRO A 163 33.27 -15.13 -9.61
C PRO A 163 33.82 -15.25 -8.19
N THR A 164 34.01 -14.12 -7.49
CA THR A 164 34.69 -14.14 -6.20
C THR A 164 33.70 -14.24 -5.02
N LYS A 165 34.22 -14.70 -3.88
CA LYS A 165 33.42 -14.78 -2.64
C LYS A 165 33.10 -13.39 -2.11
N GLU A 166 34.03 -12.49 -2.20
CA GLU A 166 33.94 -11.10 -1.76
C GLU A 166 32.85 -10.36 -2.53
N GLU A 167 32.83 -10.48 -3.85
CA GLU A 167 31.80 -9.86 -4.69
C GLU A 167 30.40 -10.45 -4.40
N ARG A 168 30.31 -11.76 -4.17
CA ARG A 168 29.04 -12.39 -3.77
C ARG A 168 28.55 -11.87 -2.42
N LEU A 169 29.46 -11.63 -1.48
CA LEU A 169 29.12 -11.02 -0.19
C LEU A 169 28.63 -9.58 -0.35
N LEU A 170 29.33 -8.78 -1.17
CA LEU A 170 28.91 -7.41 -1.48
C LEU A 170 27.52 -7.39 -2.14
N PHE A 171 27.29 -8.32 -3.06
CA PHE A 171 25.98 -8.46 -3.70
C PHE A 171 24.89 -8.87 -2.69
N ALA A 172 25.18 -9.79 -1.77
CA ALA A 172 24.24 -10.15 -0.70
C ALA A 172 23.92 -8.97 0.21
N LEU A 173 24.94 -8.18 0.60
CA LEU A 173 24.76 -6.96 1.41
C LEU A 173 23.93 -5.92 0.65
N TYR A 174 24.17 -5.74 -0.65
CA TYR A 174 23.34 -4.88 -1.48
C TYR A 174 21.88 -5.31 -1.47
N LEU A 175 21.59 -6.61 -1.68
CA LEU A 175 20.23 -7.12 -1.64
C LEU A 175 19.55 -6.87 -0.28
N VAL A 176 20.28 -7.06 0.83
CA VAL A 176 19.77 -6.78 2.18
C VAL A 176 19.52 -5.29 2.35
N SER A 177 20.42 -4.41 1.86
CA SER A 177 20.24 -2.97 1.98
C SER A 177 18.99 -2.45 1.26
N CYS A 178 18.53 -3.14 0.20
CA CYS A 178 17.28 -2.80 -0.48
C CYS A 178 16.02 -2.96 0.41
N PHE A 179 16.15 -3.68 1.53
CA PHE A 179 15.08 -3.84 2.53
C PHE A 179 15.14 -2.81 3.67
N ILE A 180 16.09 -1.88 3.65
CA ILE A 180 16.21 -0.84 4.66
C ILE A 180 15.63 0.45 4.09
N PRO A 181 14.51 0.99 4.65
CA PRO A 181 13.94 2.24 4.19
C PRO A 181 14.93 3.39 4.44
N ASP A 182 14.82 4.43 3.65
CA ASP A 182 15.60 5.68 3.74
C ASP A 182 17.12 5.55 3.53
N ILE A 183 17.59 4.40 3.06
CA ILE A 183 18.97 4.25 2.60
C ILE A 183 19.05 4.57 1.10
N ASN A 184 19.98 5.45 0.74
CA ASN A 184 20.37 5.66 -0.64
C ASN A 184 21.05 4.39 -1.17
N CYS A 185 20.28 3.52 -1.81
CA CYS A 185 20.85 2.32 -2.42
C CYS A 185 21.81 2.71 -3.55
N PRO A 186 23.07 2.25 -3.52
CA PRO A 186 24.00 2.49 -4.60
C PRO A 186 23.49 1.82 -5.89
N VAL A 187 23.83 2.40 -7.03
CA VAL A 187 23.54 1.78 -8.33
C VAL A 187 24.43 0.54 -8.48
N LEU A 188 23.80 -0.63 -8.64
CA LEU A 188 24.51 -1.87 -8.93
C LEU A 188 24.73 -1.99 -10.44
N ILE A 189 25.99 -2.08 -10.84
CA ILE A 189 26.37 -2.33 -12.23
C ILE A 189 26.95 -3.75 -12.30
N LEU A 190 26.27 -4.62 -13.04
CA LEU A 190 26.76 -5.96 -13.38
C LEU A 190 27.33 -5.93 -14.81
N TYR A 191 28.57 -6.34 -15.02
CA TYR A 191 29.27 -6.37 -16.31
C TYR A 191 29.96 -7.70 -16.54
#